data_593eae43007f68afd92c24aaec4cbd90
#
_entry.id   593eae43007f68afd92c24aaec4cbd90
#
_cell.length_a   1.000
_cell.length_b   1.000
_cell.length_c   1.000
_cell.angle_alpha   90.00
_cell.angle_beta   90.00
_cell.angle_gamma   90.00
#
_symmetry.space_group_name_H-M   'P 1'
#
loop_
_entity.id
_entity.type
_entity.pdbx_description
1 polymer ?
#
loop_
_entity_poly.entity_id
_entity_poly.type
_entity_poly.pdbx_seq_one_letter_code
_entity_poly.pdbx_strand_id
1 'polypeptide(L)'
;LVQRALRRRGFAVSLAASGPEGVEMVRAGKYDLVAVDHYMPGQDGLATLNLLHAMPNCPPVVYVTGSEETRVAVAALKAGAIDYVVKSIGDDFFDLLASSFQQALERVRLRSAKEAVEEELRASNARLEALLGEVNHRVSNSLQLVSAFVHMQASVLSDTVAKGALLETQQRIQAIAQVHRRLYTSGDVEYVSMDDYLRALVAELEQTWSTPASPKTLRLTADPIKLKTDRAVSLGVIVNELVTNACKYAYGATKSGEVRIILKRAGDGFFHLCVEDDGVGMPKDGRIQGTGLGTKLVRAMASSLQAKIAFDPEHSGVRTTLSVPY
;
A
#
# COMPACT_ATOMS: atom_id res chain seq x y z
N LEU A 1 45.36 -24.20 -28.10
CA LEU A 1 45.83 -23.98 -26.74
C LEU A 1 44.67 -23.55 -25.83
N VAL A 2 43.98 -22.46 -26.13
CA VAL A 2 42.86 -21.87 -25.35
C VAL A 2 41.75 -22.89 -25.09
N GLN A 3 41.26 -23.59 -26.13
CA GLN A 3 40.21 -24.59 -26.01
C GLN A 3 40.58 -25.71 -25.04
N ARG A 4 41.84 -26.22 -25.07
CA ARG A 4 42.30 -27.27 -24.18
C ARG A 4 42.43 -26.80 -22.74
N ALA A 5 42.88 -25.58 -22.55
CA ALA A 5 43.04 -24.97 -21.23
C ALA A 5 41.70 -24.72 -20.53
N LEU A 6 40.70 -24.20 -21.24
CA LEU A 6 39.36 -23.95 -20.72
C LEU A 6 38.55 -25.23 -20.50
N ARG A 7 38.71 -26.25 -21.39
CA ARG A 7 38.09 -27.56 -21.16
C ARG A 7 38.58 -28.24 -19.87
N ARG A 8 39.87 -28.10 -19.53
CA ARG A 8 40.41 -28.59 -18.25
C ARG A 8 39.79 -27.90 -17.03
N ARG A 9 39.24 -26.68 -17.22
CA ARG A 9 38.55 -25.88 -16.20
C ARG A 9 37.01 -26.02 -16.21
N GLY A 10 36.51 -27.03 -16.97
CA GLY A 10 35.11 -27.41 -16.96
C GLY A 10 34.23 -26.68 -17.97
N PHE A 11 34.80 -25.95 -18.93
CA PHE A 11 34.02 -25.28 -19.98
C PHE A 11 33.92 -26.14 -21.24
N ALA A 12 32.71 -26.22 -21.82
CA ALA A 12 32.51 -26.72 -23.18
C ALA A 12 32.80 -25.56 -24.15
N VAL A 13 33.84 -25.71 -24.98
CA VAL A 13 34.33 -24.60 -25.81
C VAL A 13 34.23 -24.94 -27.30
N SER A 14 33.57 -24.07 -28.05
CA SER A 14 33.57 -23.96 -29.52
C SER A 14 34.44 -22.78 -29.93
N LEU A 15 35.16 -22.89 -31.02
CA LEU A 15 36.02 -21.84 -31.53
C LEU A 15 35.49 -21.34 -32.88
N ALA A 16 35.49 -20.05 -33.08
CA ALA A 16 35.29 -19.36 -34.34
C ALA A 16 36.62 -18.74 -34.81
N ALA A 17 36.95 -18.85 -36.08
CA ALA A 17 38.16 -18.27 -36.63
C ALA A 17 38.05 -16.80 -37.00
N SER A 18 36.83 -16.22 -36.98
CA SER A 18 36.58 -14.82 -37.28
C SER A 18 35.32 -14.30 -36.56
N GLY A 19 35.17 -12.99 -36.50
CA GLY A 19 33.99 -12.33 -35.95
C GLY A 19 32.66 -12.74 -36.62
N PRO A 20 32.56 -12.68 -37.98
CA PRO A 20 31.37 -13.14 -38.70
C PRO A 20 31.01 -14.61 -38.43
N GLU A 21 32.00 -15.51 -38.43
CA GLU A 21 31.75 -16.92 -38.08
C GLU A 21 31.21 -17.06 -36.65
N GLY A 22 31.79 -16.37 -35.67
CA GLY A 22 31.32 -16.40 -34.30
C GLY A 22 29.88 -15.87 -34.15
N VAL A 23 29.53 -14.82 -34.86
CA VAL A 23 28.16 -14.27 -34.90
C VAL A 23 27.18 -15.30 -35.48
N GLU A 24 27.52 -16.01 -36.57
CA GLU A 24 26.66 -17.05 -37.13
C GLU A 24 26.54 -18.27 -36.22
N MET A 25 27.63 -18.64 -35.53
CA MET A 25 27.58 -19.72 -34.54
C MET A 25 26.62 -19.38 -33.38
N VAL A 26 26.67 -18.16 -32.86
CA VAL A 26 25.73 -17.67 -31.79
C VAL A 26 24.30 -17.63 -32.29
N ARG A 27 24.09 -17.27 -33.58
CA ARG A 27 22.76 -17.26 -34.19
C ARG A 27 22.18 -18.68 -34.36
N ALA A 28 23.02 -19.63 -34.69
CA ALA A 28 22.62 -21.01 -34.97
C ALA A 28 22.55 -21.91 -33.73
N GLY A 29 23.27 -21.55 -32.67
CA GLY A 29 23.43 -22.38 -31.46
C GLY A 29 23.03 -21.66 -30.16
N LYS A 30 23.05 -22.43 -29.06
CA LYS A 30 22.87 -21.88 -27.70
C LYS A 30 24.21 -21.87 -27.00
N TYR A 31 24.65 -20.71 -26.60
CA TYR A 31 25.88 -20.50 -25.83
C TYR A 31 25.54 -19.76 -24.54
N ASP A 32 26.17 -20.13 -23.43
CA ASP A 32 26.00 -19.51 -22.15
C ASP A 32 26.84 -18.23 -22.03
N LEU A 33 27.94 -18.13 -22.81
CA LEU A 33 28.86 -17.02 -22.80
C LEU A 33 29.65 -16.98 -24.13
N VAL A 34 30.02 -15.77 -24.54
CA VAL A 34 30.93 -15.54 -25.70
C VAL A 34 32.18 -14.81 -25.24
N ALA A 35 33.34 -15.27 -25.66
CA ALA A 35 34.58 -14.52 -25.54
C ALA A 35 34.98 -13.94 -26.92
N VAL A 36 35.16 -12.63 -26.97
CA VAL A 36 35.54 -11.92 -28.22
C VAL A 36 36.95 -11.36 -28.08
N ASP A 37 37.83 -11.78 -28.97
CA ASP A 37 39.16 -11.19 -29.09
C ASP A 37 39.08 -9.83 -29.81
N HIS A 38 39.92 -8.89 -29.42
CA HIS A 38 40.02 -7.60 -30.11
C HIS A 38 40.58 -7.77 -31.51
N TYR A 39 41.64 -8.53 -31.64
CA TYR A 39 42.35 -8.73 -32.91
C TYR A 39 41.87 -10.03 -33.60
N MET A 40 40.99 -9.87 -34.56
CA MET A 40 40.51 -10.99 -35.39
C MET A 40 40.67 -10.69 -36.87
N PRO A 41 40.91 -11.70 -37.72
CA PRO A 41 40.96 -11.52 -39.16
C PRO A 41 39.65 -10.93 -39.71
N GLY A 42 39.75 -9.90 -40.55
CA GLY A 42 38.62 -9.37 -41.33
C GLY A 42 37.71 -8.40 -40.60
N GLN A 43 37.58 -8.45 -39.27
CA GLN A 43 36.72 -7.57 -38.48
C GLN A 43 37.26 -7.44 -37.05
N ASP A 44 37.25 -6.23 -36.51
CA ASP A 44 37.67 -6.04 -35.14
C ASP A 44 36.65 -6.56 -34.11
N GLY A 45 37.12 -6.76 -32.88
CA GLY A 45 36.30 -7.28 -31.81
C GLY A 45 35.14 -6.37 -31.41
N LEU A 46 35.29 -5.03 -31.52
CA LEU A 46 34.23 -4.09 -31.16
C LEU A 46 33.07 -4.14 -32.16
N ALA A 47 33.39 -4.25 -33.45
CA ALA A 47 32.37 -4.44 -34.47
C ALA A 47 31.60 -5.78 -34.27
N THR A 48 32.34 -6.86 -33.92
CA THR A 48 31.72 -8.15 -33.58
C THR A 48 30.84 -8.08 -32.36
N LEU A 49 31.27 -7.39 -31.28
CA LEU A 49 30.51 -7.17 -30.07
C LEU A 49 29.19 -6.42 -30.38
N ASN A 50 29.23 -5.37 -31.17
CA ASN A 50 28.04 -4.61 -31.58
C ASN A 50 27.04 -5.49 -32.36
N LEU A 51 27.52 -6.36 -33.23
CA LEU A 51 26.66 -7.29 -33.96
C LEU A 51 26.01 -8.33 -33.02
N LEU A 52 26.74 -8.85 -32.05
CA LEU A 52 26.20 -9.75 -31.03
C LEU A 52 25.12 -9.07 -30.18
N HIS A 53 25.38 -7.85 -29.73
CA HIS A 53 24.39 -7.10 -28.94
C HIS A 53 23.13 -6.70 -29.72
N ALA A 54 23.19 -6.60 -31.05
CA ALA A 54 22.01 -6.38 -31.88
C ALA A 54 21.09 -7.62 -31.97
N MET A 55 21.53 -8.79 -31.48
CA MET A 55 20.72 -10.00 -31.49
C MET A 55 19.77 -10.06 -30.28
N PRO A 56 18.56 -10.56 -30.47
CA PRO A 56 17.70 -10.92 -29.33
C PRO A 56 18.35 -12.07 -28.54
N ASN A 57 18.36 -11.95 -27.21
CA ASN A 57 18.93 -12.96 -26.30
C ASN A 57 20.44 -13.19 -26.48
N CYS A 58 21.21 -12.11 -26.73
CA CYS A 58 22.66 -12.18 -26.80
C CYS A 58 23.24 -12.77 -25.49
N PRO A 59 24.09 -13.81 -25.56
CA PRO A 59 24.81 -14.30 -24.39
C PRO A 59 25.74 -13.19 -23.82
N PRO A 60 26.10 -13.25 -22.53
CA PRO A 60 27.08 -12.34 -21.96
C PRO A 60 28.40 -12.44 -22.72
N VAL A 61 28.99 -11.29 -23.02
CA VAL A 61 30.25 -11.21 -23.77
C VAL A 61 31.38 -10.77 -22.85
N VAL A 62 32.44 -11.59 -22.77
CA VAL A 62 33.71 -11.23 -22.15
C VAL A 62 34.68 -10.82 -23.25
N TYR A 63 35.26 -9.63 -23.13
CA TYR A 63 36.14 -9.08 -24.13
C TYR A 63 37.62 -9.39 -23.83
N VAL A 64 38.37 -9.84 -24.81
CA VAL A 64 39.79 -10.18 -24.66
C VAL A 64 40.63 -9.18 -25.45
N THR A 65 41.60 -8.52 -24.76
CA THR A 65 42.41 -7.46 -25.38
C THR A 65 43.91 -7.60 -25.04
N GLY A 66 44.76 -6.93 -25.74
CA GLY A 66 46.23 -6.87 -25.46
C GLY A 66 46.54 -5.98 -24.27
N SER A 67 47.75 -6.11 -23.72
CA SER A 67 48.20 -5.45 -22.48
C SER A 67 48.29 -3.92 -22.54
N GLU A 68 48.37 -3.32 -23.73
CA GLU A 68 48.59 -1.86 -23.88
C GLU A 68 47.31 -1.06 -24.19
N GLU A 69 46.16 -1.68 -24.21
CA GLU A 69 44.94 -1.11 -24.79
C GLU A 69 43.82 -0.81 -23.78
N THR A 70 44.12 -0.11 -22.72
CA THR A 70 43.10 0.31 -21.71
C THR A 70 41.90 1.01 -22.33
N ARG A 71 42.12 1.82 -23.40
CA ARG A 71 41.03 2.49 -24.12
C ARG A 71 40.06 1.53 -24.80
N VAL A 72 40.58 0.42 -25.35
CA VAL A 72 39.78 -0.63 -26.00
C VAL A 72 38.95 -1.37 -24.97
N ALA A 73 39.51 -1.72 -23.81
CA ALA A 73 38.80 -2.33 -22.72
C ALA A 73 37.60 -1.47 -22.23
N VAL A 74 37.84 -0.17 -22.04
CA VAL A 74 36.78 0.80 -21.69
C VAL A 74 35.72 0.91 -22.80
N ALA A 75 36.11 0.92 -24.06
CA ALA A 75 35.20 0.96 -25.20
C ALA A 75 34.33 -0.32 -25.26
N ALA A 76 34.90 -1.50 -25.00
CA ALA A 76 34.20 -2.76 -24.99
C ALA A 76 33.16 -2.80 -23.84
N LEU A 77 33.51 -2.36 -22.63
CA LEU A 77 32.54 -2.25 -21.51
C LEU A 77 31.40 -1.29 -21.84
N LYS A 78 31.69 -0.14 -22.45
CA LYS A 78 30.65 0.83 -22.89
C LYS A 78 29.79 0.28 -24.02
N ALA A 79 30.34 -0.59 -24.88
CA ALA A 79 29.61 -1.30 -25.93
C ALA A 79 28.81 -2.50 -25.42
N GLY A 80 28.87 -2.79 -24.10
CA GLY A 80 28.04 -3.79 -23.45
C GLY A 80 28.73 -5.10 -23.10
N ALA A 81 30.05 -5.21 -23.24
CA ALA A 81 30.77 -6.36 -22.69
C ALA A 81 30.56 -6.41 -21.17
N ILE A 82 30.31 -7.62 -20.64
CA ILE A 82 30.06 -7.82 -19.20
C ILE A 82 31.33 -7.71 -18.37
N ASP A 83 32.47 -8.06 -19.01
CA ASP A 83 33.81 -8.00 -18.41
C ASP A 83 34.86 -7.98 -19.54
N TYR A 84 36.12 -7.70 -19.18
CA TYR A 84 37.26 -7.84 -20.09
C TYR A 84 38.45 -8.53 -19.41
N VAL A 85 39.26 -9.21 -20.22
CA VAL A 85 40.48 -9.89 -19.77
C VAL A 85 41.64 -9.44 -20.65
N VAL A 86 42.74 -9.03 -20.03
CA VAL A 86 43.96 -8.67 -20.71
C VAL A 86 44.81 -9.89 -20.98
N LYS A 87 45.25 -10.09 -22.21
CA LYS A 87 46.13 -11.17 -22.59
C LYS A 87 47.49 -11.02 -21.90
N SER A 88 47.93 -12.05 -21.19
CA SER A 88 49.25 -12.15 -20.61
C SER A 88 49.94 -13.42 -21.10
N ILE A 89 51.28 -13.47 -21.04
CA ILE A 89 52.09 -14.62 -21.43
C ILE A 89 52.15 -15.55 -20.20
N GLY A 90 51.58 -16.76 -20.35
CA GLY A 90 51.61 -17.80 -19.29
C GLY A 90 50.26 -18.44 -19.00
N ASP A 91 50.22 -19.37 -18.08
CA ASP A 91 49.03 -20.09 -17.64
C ASP A 91 48.07 -19.22 -16.83
N ASP A 92 48.56 -18.14 -16.18
CA ASP A 92 47.78 -17.21 -15.41
C ASP A 92 46.68 -16.53 -16.24
N PHE A 93 46.91 -16.33 -17.54
CA PHE A 93 45.88 -15.80 -18.46
C PHE A 93 44.63 -16.70 -18.52
N PHE A 94 44.82 -18.02 -18.56
CA PHE A 94 43.70 -18.95 -18.63
C PHE A 94 42.94 -19.02 -17.31
N ASP A 95 43.60 -18.80 -16.18
CA ASP A 95 42.94 -18.73 -14.88
C ASP A 95 42.13 -17.45 -14.72
N LEU A 96 42.66 -16.29 -15.16
CA LEU A 96 41.93 -15.05 -15.21
C LEU A 96 40.72 -15.14 -16.15
N LEU A 97 40.89 -15.73 -17.34
CA LEU A 97 39.82 -15.92 -18.31
C LEU A 97 38.69 -16.80 -17.74
N ALA A 98 39.06 -17.92 -17.14
CA ALA A 98 38.10 -18.81 -16.50
C ALA A 98 37.36 -18.15 -15.32
N SER A 99 38.06 -17.38 -14.50
CA SER A 99 37.47 -16.61 -13.39
C SER A 99 36.48 -15.56 -13.91
N SER A 100 36.85 -14.79 -14.95
CA SER A 100 35.96 -13.80 -15.59
C SER A 100 34.71 -14.49 -16.17
N PHE A 101 34.86 -15.65 -16.80
CA PHE A 101 33.70 -16.43 -17.30
C PHE A 101 32.77 -16.87 -16.19
N GLN A 102 33.31 -17.40 -15.08
CA GLN A 102 32.50 -17.81 -13.94
C GLN A 102 31.75 -16.63 -13.33
N GLN A 103 32.43 -15.48 -13.17
CA GLN A 103 31.80 -14.25 -12.65
C GLN A 103 30.74 -13.71 -13.59
N ALA A 104 30.95 -13.73 -14.91
CA ALA A 104 29.99 -13.32 -15.91
C ALA A 104 28.73 -14.19 -15.88
N LEU A 105 28.89 -15.50 -15.86
CA LEU A 105 27.78 -16.46 -15.79
C LEU A 105 27.01 -16.32 -14.48
N GLU A 106 27.69 -16.18 -13.34
CA GLU A 106 27.05 -15.99 -12.04
C GLU A 106 26.27 -14.68 -11.98
N ARG A 107 26.84 -13.59 -12.53
CA ARG A 107 26.14 -12.30 -12.60
C ARG A 107 24.84 -12.39 -13.41
N VAL A 108 24.87 -13.08 -14.55
CA VAL A 108 23.65 -13.29 -15.37
C VAL A 108 22.64 -14.14 -14.62
N ARG A 109 23.09 -15.24 -13.97
CA ARG A 109 22.23 -16.12 -13.18
C ARG A 109 21.54 -15.38 -12.04
N LEU A 110 22.31 -14.59 -11.28
CA LEU A 110 21.76 -13.79 -10.15
C LEU A 110 20.77 -12.74 -10.65
N ARG A 111 21.06 -12.10 -11.78
CA ARG A 111 20.16 -11.12 -12.39
C ARG A 111 18.83 -11.77 -12.81
N SER A 112 18.88 -12.88 -13.53
CA SER A 112 17.68 -13.61 -13.96
C SER A 112 16.87 -14.14 -12.77
N ALA A 113 17.55 -14.66 -11.74
CA ALA A 113 16.88 -15.09 -10.51
C ALA A 113 16.19 -13.92 -9.78
N LYS A 114 16.85 -12.76 -9.71
CA LYS A 114 16.26 -11.54 -9.12
C LYS A 114 15.03 -11.09 -9.90
N GLU A 115 15.12 -11.01 -11.24
CA GLU A 115 14.00 -10.62 -12.10
C GLU A 115 12.80 -11.56 -11.94
N ALA A 116 13.04 -12.88 -11.84
CA ALA A 116 11.99 -13.87 -11.62
C ALA A 116 11.30 -13.70 -10.26
N VAL A 117 12.07 -13.45 -9.18
CA VAL A 117 11.53 -13.21 -7.84
C VAL A 117 10.75 -11.89 -7.78
N GLU A 118 11.24 -10.84 -8.43
CA GLU A 118 10.52 -9.56 -8.51
C GLU A 118 9.19 -9.69 -9.24
N GLU A 119 9.13 -10.48 -10.30
CA GLU A 119 7.87 -10.72 -11.03
C GLU A 119 6.89 -11.58 -10.22
N GLU A 120 7.37 -12.63 -9.54
CA GLU A 120 6.55 -13.43 -8.64
C GLU A 120 5.98 -12.59 -7.48
N LEU A 121 6.81 -11.71 -6.91
CA LEU A 121 6.38 -10.79 -5.85
C LEU A 121 5.30 -9.81 -6.34
N ARG A 122 5.46 -9.25 -7.55
CA ARG A 122 4.45 -8.38 -8.15
C ARG A 122 3.12 -9.11 -8.36
N ALA A 123 3.19 -10.31 -8.92
CA ALA A 123 2.00 -11.13 -9.14
C ALA A 123 1.31 -11.50 -7.82
N SER A 124 2.09 -11.85 -6.78
CA SER A 124 1.57 -12.14 -5.45
C SER A 124 0.89 -10.93 -4.80
N ASN A 125 1.52 -9.75 -4.88
CA ASN A 125 0.95 -8.50 -4.35
C ASN A 125 -0.36 -8.14 -5.05
N ALA A 126 -0.41 -8.20 -6.39
CA ALA A 126 -1.63 -7.93 -7.15
C ALA A 126 -2.77 -8.90 -6.76
N ARG A 127 -2.45 -10.18 -6.53
CA ARG A 127 -3.42 -11.16 -6.06
C ARG A 127 -3.95 -10.84 -4.66
N LEU A 128 -3.06 -10.44 -3.73
CA LEU A 128 -3.46 -10.05 -2.38
C LEU A 128 -4.37 -8.83 -2.38
N GLU A 129 -4.07 -7.81 -3.18
CA GLU A 129 -4.91 -6.63 -3.34
C GLU A 129 -6.30 -6.97 -3.88
N ALA A 130 -6.39 -7.85 -4.88
CA ALA A 130 -7.66 -8.32 -5.42
C ALA A 130 -8.49 -9.07 -4.37
N LEU A 131 -7.86 -9.95 -3.57
CA LEU A 131 -8.52 -10.69 -2.50
C LEU A 131 -9.02 -9.76 -1.39
N LEU A 132 -8.21 -8.77 -1.00
CA LEU A 132 -8.63 -7.75 -0.03
C LEU A 132 -9.83 -6.96 -0.53
N GLY A 133 -9.84 -6.58 -1.80
CA GLY A 133 -11.00 -5.94 -2.44
C GLY A 133 -12.26 -6.81 -2.37
N GLU A 134 -12.15 -8.10 -2.68
CA GLU A 134 -13.28 -9.03 -2.62
C GLU A 134 -13.82 -9.20 -1.18
N VAL A 135 -12.92 -9.38 -0.20
CA VAL A 135 -13.32 -9.49 1.21
C VAL A 135 -14.08 -8.23 1.65
N ASN A 136 -13.59 -7.05 1.29
CA ASN A 136 -14.23 -5.79 1.65
C ASN A 136 -15.59 -5.62 1.00
N HIS A 137 -15.75 -6.02 -0.26
CA HIS A 137 -17.05 -6.08 -0.92
C HIS A 137 -18.02 -7.04 -0.22
N ARG A 138 -17.55 -8.22 0.18
CA ARG A 138 -18.36 -9.21 0.92
C ARG A 138 -18.80 -8.70 2.30
N VAL A 139 -17.91 -8.02 3.04
CA VAL A 139 -18.25 -7.39 4.32
C VAL A 139 -19.32 -6.33 4.14
N SER A 140 -19.16 -5.44 3.13
CA SER A 140 -20.15 -4.40 2.82
C SER A 140 -21.52 -4.99 2.46
N ASN A 141 -21.54 -6.05 1.64
CA ASN A 141 -22.77 -6.76 1.28
C ASN A 141 -23.44 -7.42 2.50
N SER A 142 -22.65 -8.03 3.38
CA SER A 142 -23.15 -8.64 4.61
C SER A 142 -23.79 -7.61 5.54
N LEU A 143 -23.16 -6.44 5.70
CA LEU A 143 -23.73 -5.34 6.50
C LEU A 143 -25.02 -4.80 5.89
N GLN A 144 -25.13 -4.72 4.56
CA GLN A 144 -26.38 -4.33 3.88
C GLN A 144 -27.51 -5.34 4.11
N LEU A 145 -27.21 -6.64 4.02
CA LEU A 145 -28.18 -7.69 4.31
C LEU A 145 -28.67 -7.64 5.76
N VAL A 146 -27.75 -7.48 6.72
CA VAL A 146 -28.11 -7.34 8.14
C VAL A 146 -28.99 -6.10 8.36
N SER A 147 -28.66 -4.97 7.73
CA SER A 147 -29.48 -3.75 7.77
C SER A 147 -30.89 -3.97 7.22
N ALA A 148 -31.01 -4.71 6.10
CA ALA A 148 -32.31 -5.04 5.51
C ALA A 148 -33.15 -5.96 6.42
N PHE A 149 -32.53 -6.98 7.06
CA PHE A 149 -33.21 -7.84 8.02
C PHE A 149 -33.71 -7.06 9.25
N VAL A 150 -32.90 -6.17 9.81
CA VAL A 150 -33.32 -5.32 10.94
C VAL A 150 -34.49 -4.44 10.56
N HIS A 151 -34.45 -3.85 9.34
CA HIS A 151 -35.57 -3.04 8.81
C HIS A 151 -36.86 -3.86 8.68
N MET A 152 -36.75 -5.07 8.12
CA MET A 152 -37.91 -5.97 7.96
C MET A 152 -38.52 -6.33 9.32
N GLN A 153 -37.68 -6.66 10.32
CA GLN A 153 -38.16 -6.93 11.67
C GLN A 153 -38.84 -5.70 12.30
N ALA A 154 -38.27 -4.50 12.10
CA ALA A 154 -38.88 -3.28 12.60
C ALA A 154 -40.25 -3.00 11.96
N SER A 155 -40.45 -3.38 10.67
CA SER A 155 -41.70 -3.14 9.95
C SER A 155 -42.89 -3.97 10.49
N VAL A 156 -42.61 -5.14 11.03
CA VAL A 156 -43.63 -6.09 11.56
C VAL A 156 -44.03 -5.79 13.01
N LEU A 157 -43.21 -5.04 13.75
CA LEU A 157 -43.50 -4.73 15.17
C LEU A 157 -44.60 -3.67 15.32
N SER A 158 -45.55 -3.93 16.17
CA SER A 158 -46.61 -3.00 16.59
C SER A 158 -46.16 -2.11 17.75
N ASP A 159 -45.22 -2.57 18.59
CA ASP A 159 -44.68 -1.77 19.67
C ASP A 159 -43.75 -0.64 19.13
N THR A 160 -44.16 0.58 19.34
CA THR A 160 -43.46 1.77 18.86
C THR A 160 -42.06 1.95 19.49
N VAL A 161 -41.86 1.54 20.74
CA VAL A 161 -40.59 1.61 21.45
C VAL A 161 -39.59 0.60 20.88
N ALA A 162 -40.02 -0.65 20.74
CA ALA A 162 -39.20 -1.72 20.15
C ALA A 162 -38.88 -1.44 18.67
N LYS A 163 -39.85 -0.95 17.89
CA LYS A 163 -39.67 -0.50 16.51
C LYS A 163 -38.63 0.62 16.41
N GLY A 164 -38.72 1.63 17.27
CA GLY A 164 -37.75 2.75 17.33
C GLY A 164 -36.33 2.25 17.61
N ALA A 165 -36.16 1.33 18.55
CA ALA A 165 -34.85 0.74 18.88
C ALA A 165 -34.23 -0.05 17.73
N LEU A 166 -35.03 -0.81 16.95
CA LEU A 166 -34.55 -1.52 15.76
C LEU A 166 -34.16 -0.55 14.63
N LEU A 167 -34.95 0.48 14.38
CA LEU A 167 -34.61 1.49 13.37
C LEU A 167 -33.32 2.26 13.75
N GLU A 168 -33.11 2.57 15.02
CA GLU A 168 -31.85 3.14 15.51
C GLU A 168 -30.68 2.19 15.28
N THR A 169 -30.86 0.89 15.56
CA THR A 169 -29.84 -0.12 15.29
C THR A 169 -29.52 -0.24 13.80
N GLN A 170 -30.53 -0.18 12.92
CA GLN A 170 -30.34 -0.17 11.48
C GLN A 170 -29.51 1.02 11.02
N GLN A 171 -29.80 2.22 11.50
CA GLN A 171 -29.03 3.43 11.18
C GLN A 171 -27.56 3.27 11.55
N ARG A 172 -27.25 2.66 12.70
CA ARG A 172 -25.87 2.38 13.13
C ARG A 172 -25.15 1.38 12.22
N ILE A 173 -25.83 0.31 11.82
CA ILE A 173 -25.27 -0.67 10.88
C ILE A 173 -24.94 0.01 9.54
N GLN A 174 -25.83 0.88 9.05
CA GLN A 174 -25.59 1.65 7.83
C GLN A 174 -24.37 2.59 7.96
N ALA A 175 -24.25 3.27 9.10
CA ALA A 175 -23.10 4.13 9.37
C ALA A 175 -21.77 3.34 9.38
N ILE A 176 -21.75 2.18 10.03
CA ILE A 176 -20.58 1.29 10.03
C ILE A 176 -20.24 0.83 8.60
N ALA A 177 -21.26 0.42 7.81
CA ALA A 177 -21.07 0.01 6.43
C ALA A 177 -20.51 1.13 5.54
N GLN A 178 -20.94 2.36 5.78
CA GLN A 178 -20.48 3.55 5.07
C GLN A 178 -19.01 3.87 5.41
N VAL A 179 -18.68 3.88 6.70
CA VAL A 179 -17.31 4.03 7.20
C VAL A 179 -16.39 2.97 6.59
N HIS A 180 -16.79 1.71 6.66
CA HIS A 180 -16.04 0.59 6.10
C HIS A 180 -15.80 0.77 4.59
N ARG A 181 -16.83 1.08 3.82
CA ARG A 181 -16.73 1.26 2.35
C ARG A 181 -15.73 2.36 1.98
N ARG A 182 -15.78 3.51 2.65
CA ARG A 182 -14.88 4.64 2.36
C ARG A 182 -13.41 4.32 2.61
N LEU A 183 -13.12 3.61 3.68
CA LEU A 183 -11.75 3.33 4.09
C LEU A 183 -11.06 2.33 3.16
N TYR A 184 -11.82 1.42 2.56
CA TYR A 184 -11.27 0.39 1.67
C TYR A 184 -11.37 0.71 0.17
N THR A 185 -11.93 1.86 -0.21
CA THR A 185 -11.91 2.36 -1.60
C THR A 185 -10.76 3.34 -1.89
N SER A 186 -10.11 3.91 -0.88
CA SER A 186 -8.88 4.69 -1.04
C SER A 186 -7.68 3.74 -1.16
N GLY A 187 -6.91 3.87 -2.23
CA GLY A 187 -5.86 2.91 -2.64
C GLY A 187 -4.70 2.61 -1.66
N ASP A 188 -4.68 3.21 -0.47
CA ASP A 188 -3.73 2.88 0.61
C ASP A 188 -4.49 2.10 1.70
N VAL A 189 -4.38 0.77 1.64
CA VAL A 189 -5.18 -0.16 2.47
C VAL A 189 -4.70 -0.21 3.92
N GLU A 190 -3.46 0.20 4.21
CA GLU A 190 -2.87 0.05 5.54
C GLU A 190 -3.07 1.26 6.44
N TYR A 191 -2.93 2.47 5.91
CA TYR A 191 -3.02 3.73 6.67
C TYR A 191 -3.97 4.73 6.03
N VAL A 192 -4.80 5.35 6.86
CA VAL A 192 -5.81 6.34 6.48
C VAL A 192 -5.42 7.71 6.98
N SER A 193 -5.48 8.75 6.12
CA SER A 193 -5.39 10.15 6.50
C SER A 193 -6.68 10.56 7.19
N MET A 194 -6.63 10.77 8.51
CA MET A 194 -7.82 11.01 9.32
C MET A 194 -8.45 12.39 9.05
N ASP A 195 -7.67 13.38 8.68
CA ASP A 195 -8.19 14.71 8.33
C ASP A 195 -9.04 14.68 7.04
N ASP A 196 -8.60 13.96 6.01
CA ASP A 196 -9.37 13.79 4.76
C ASP A 196 -10.60 12.91 4.98
N TYR A 197 -10.41 11.81 5.71
CA TYR A 197 -11.49 10.89 6.04
C TYR A 197 -12.60 11.57 6.84
N LEU A 198 -12.25 12.28 7.93
CA LEU A 198 -13.21 12.99 8.77
C LEU A 198 -13.88 14.14 8.03
N ARG A 199 -13.16 14.86 7.16
CA ARG A 199 -13.76 15.91 6.32
C ARG A 199 -14.90 15.36 5.46
N ALA A 200 -14.69 14.22 4.83
CA ALA A 200 -15.71 13.58 4.01
C ALA A 200 -16.88 13.03 4.84
N LEU A 201 -16.60 12.44 6.02
CA LEU A 201 -17.63 11.93 6.93
C LEU A 201 -18.49 13.06 7.49
N VAL A 202 -17.87 14.15 7.95
CA VAL A 202 -18.56 15.31 8.53
C VAL A 202 -19.46 16.00 7.50
N ALA A 203 -18.98 16.16 6.25
CA ALA A 203 -19.79 16.74 5.17
C ALA A 203 -21.07 15.92 4.89
N GLU A 204 -20.99 14.59 4.94
CA GLU A 204 -22.16 13.73 4.75
C GLU A 204 -23.12 13.76 5.94
N LEU A 205 -22.59 13.78 7.14
CA LEU A 205 -23.41 13.95 8.35
C LEU A 205 -24.14 15.29 8.35
N GLU A 206 -23.48 16.37 7.91
CA GLU A 206 -24.10 17.68 7.76
C GLU A 206 -25.26 17.65 6.75
N GLN A 207 -25.08 17.03 5.59
CA GLN A 207 -26.15 16.84 4.60
C GLN A 207 -27.32 16.04 5.15
N THR A 208 -27.05 15.04 6.01
CA THR A 208 -28.09 14.18 6.58
C THR A 208 -28.89 14.90 7.68
N TRP A 209 -28.23 15.68 8.52
CA TRP A 209 -28.83 16.27 9.71
C TRP A 209 -29.24 17.73 9.55
N SER A 210 -28.69 18.47 8.57
CA SER A 210 -29.03 19.88 8.33
C SER A 210 -30.19 19.97 7.36
N THR A 211 -31.29 20.58 7.79
CA THR A 211 -32.45 20.86 6.95
C THR A 211 -32.78 22.34 6.98
N PRO A 212 -33.53 22.89 6.00
CA PRO A 212 -33.94 24.30 6.04
C PRO A 212 -34.73 24.68 7.29
N ALA A 213 -35.49 23.72 7.86
CA ALA A 213 -36.27 23.93 9.09
C ALA A 213 -35.45 23.80 10.36
N SER A 214 -34.31 23.11 10.32
CA SER A 214 -33.41 22.87 11.46
C SER A 214 -31.97 22.82 10.96
N PRO A 215 -31.36 23.99 10.65
CA PRO A 215 -30.00 24.03 10.14
C PRO A 215 -29.01 23.61 11.22
N LYS A 216 -28.18 22.63 10.90
CA LYS A 216 -27.07 22.15 11.73
C LYS A 216 -25.77 22.43 11.01
N THR A 217 -24.80 23.00 11.71
CA THR A 217 -23.47 23.28 11.17
C THR A 217 -22.47 22.36 11.85
N LEU A 218 -21.74 21.57 11.05
CA LEU A 218 -20.69 20.70 11.56
C LEU A 218 -19.32 21.26 11.19
N ARG A 219 -18.52 21.65 12.19
CA ARG A 219 -17.19 22.22 12.00
C ARG A 219 -16.11 21.22 12.35
N LEU A 220 -15.23 20.93 11.39
CA LEU A 220 -14.06 20.09 11.59
C LEU A 220 -12.78 20.89 11.66
N THR A 221 -11.99 20.65 12.70
CA THR A 221 -10.58 21.07 12.82
C THR A 221 -9.75 19.81 13.05
N ALA A 222 -8.93 19.41 12.08
CA ALA A 222 -8.17 18.19 12.17
C ALA A 222 -6.70 18.38 11.77
N ASP A 223 -5.82 17.90 12.62
CA ASP A 223 -4.41 17.75 12.29
C ASP A 223 -4.21 16.57 11.35
N PRO A 224 -3.17 16.57 10.49
CA PRO A 224 -2.85 15.46 9.60
C PRO A 224 -2.32 14.26 10.40
N ILE A 225 -3.20 13.34 10.76
CA ILE A 225 -2.92 12.13 11.53
C ILE A 225 -3.20 10.91 10.64
N LYS A 226 -2.25 9.98 10.54
CA LYS A 226 -2.42 8.70 9.86
C LYS A 226 -2.67 7.60 10.89
N LEU A 227 -3.73 6.81 10.69
CA LEU A 227 -4.07 5.66 11.51
C LEU A 227 -4.19 4.41 10.65
N LYS A 228 -3.95 3.24 11.25
CA LYS A 228 -4.30 1.96 10.62
C LYS A 228 -5.82 1.90 10.37
N THR A 229 -6.21 1.22 9.32
CA THR A 229 -7.60 1.19 8.84
C THR A 229 -8.60 0.73 9.88
N ASP A 230 -8.29 -0.30 10.70
CA ASP A 230 -9.12 -0.79 11.79
C ASP A 230 -9.37 0.28 12.88
N ARG A 231 -8.34 1.06 13.20
CA ARG A 231 -8.44 2.17 14.15
C ARG A 231 -9.21 3.36 13.56
N ALA A 232 -9.03 3.63 12.27
CA ALA A 232 -9.79 4.66 11.56
C ALA A 232 -11.29 4.34 11.53
N VAL A 233 -11.67 3.07 11.30
CA VAL A 233 -13.05 2.59 11.41
C VAL A 233 -13.62 2.88 12.78
N SER A 234 -12.93 2.48 13.84
CA SER A 234 -13.38 2.68 15.23
C SER A 234 -13.57 4.16 15.56
N LEU A 235 -12.64 5.02 15.11
CA LEU A 235 -12.74 6.46 15.32
C LEU A 235 -13.90 7.08 14.53
N GLY A 236 -14.11 6.66 13.28
CA GLY A 236 -15.23 7.11 12.45
C GLY A 236 -16.60 6.76 13.04
N VAL A 237 -16.74 5.54 13.58
CA VAL A 237 -17.96 5.13 14.29
C VAL A 237 -18.22 5.99 15.53
N ILE A 238 -17.17 6.29 16.30
CA ILE A 238 -17.29 7.20 17.48
C ILE A 238 -17.75 8.59 17.04
N VAL A 239 -17.12 9.18 16.02
CA VAL A 239 -17.51 10.51 15.51
C VAL A 239 -18.96 10.51 15.04
N ASN A 240 -19.35 9.48 14.26
CA ASN A 240 -20.73 9.35 13.79
C ASN A 240 -21.73 9.28 14.93
N GLU A 241 -21.47 8.50 15.99
CA GLU A 241 -22.38 8.37 17.14
C GLU A 241 -22.46 9.67 17.95
N LEU A 242 -21.32 10.32 18.22
CA LEU A 242 -21.29 11.56 19.00
C LEU A 242 -21.96 12.72 18.26
N VAL A 243 -21.71 12.88 16.96
CA VAL A 243 -22.35 13.89 16.11
C VAL A 243 -23.86 13.63 15.98
N THR A 244 -24.26 12.38 15.76
CA THR A 244 -25.67 11.99 15.69
C THR A 244 -26.39 12.32 17.01
N ASN A 245 -25.78 12.03 18.14
CA ASN A 245 -26.34 12.37 19.46
C ASN A 245 -26.48 13.88 19.64
N ALA A 246 -25.47 14.66 19.29
CA ALA A 246 -25.54 16.11 19.33
C ALA A 246 -26.67 16.66 18.44
N CYS A 247 -26.79 16.18 17.19
CA CYS A 247 -27.84 16.60 16.28
C CYS A 247 -29.25 16.22 16.76
N LYS A 248 -29.41 15.05 17.40
CA LYS A 248 -30.71 14.57 17.88
C LYS A 248 -31.14 15.23 19.19
N TYR A 249 -30.22 15.43 20.13
CA TYR A 249 -30.58 15.73 21.52
C TYR A 249 -30.18 17.13 22.00
N ALA A 250 -29.14 17.74 21.38
CA ALA A 250 -28.61 18.99 21.88
C ALA A 250 -29.52 20.21 21.62
N TYR A 251 -30.16 20.25 20.43
CA TYR A 251 -30.80 21.49 19.95
C TYR A 251 -32.31 21.41 19.73
N GLY A 252 -32.97 20.28 19.93
CA GLY A 252 -34.37 20.11 19.59
C GLY A 252 -34.64 20.14 18.06
N ALA A 253 -35.90 19.95 17.69
CA ALA A 253 -36.28 19.68 16.26
C ALA A 253 -36.22 20.95 15.36
N THR A 254 -36.30 22.18 15.95
CA THR A 254 -36.44 23.43 15.18
C THR A 254 -35.34 24.46 15.42
N LYS A 255 -34.36 24.13 16.26
CA LYS A 255 -33.26 25.08 16.59
C LYS A 255 -32.05 24.81 15.73
N SER A 256 -31.42 25.89 15.25
CA SER A 256 -30.07 25.83 14.67
C SER A 256 -29.07 25.41 15.75
N GLY A 257 -27.99 24.75 15.34
CA GLY A 257 -26.96 24.34 16.26
C GLY A 257 -25.63 24.08 15.55
N GLU A 258 -24.55 24.22 16.29
CA GLU A 258 -23.19 23.95 15.84
C GLU A 258 -22.63 22.78 16.62
N VAL A 259 -22.02 21.81 15.92
CA VAL A 259 -21.26 20.72 16.50
C VAL A 259 -19.82 20.83 15.99
N ARG A 260 -18.87 20.86 16.92
CA ARG A 260 -17.45 20.98 16.61
C ARG A 260 -16.76 19.66 16.81
N ILE A 261 -16.02 19.23 15.80
CA ILE A 261 -15.21 18.02 15.78
C ILE A 261 -13.75 18.44 15.68
N ILE A 262 -12.95 18.10 16.68
CA ILE A 262 -11.57 18.56 16.82
C ILE A 262 -10.66 17.35 16.97
N LEU A 263 -9.75 17.13 16.00
CA LEU A 263 -8.73 16.10 16.05
C LEU A 263 -7.36 16.78 16.13
N LYS A 264 -6.66 16.63 17.25
CA LYS A 264 -5.37 17.28 17.48
C LYS A 264 -4.31 16.29 17.95
N ARG A 265 -3.08 16.50 17.49
CA ARG A 265 -1.92 15.84 18.06
C ARG A 265 -1.70 16.36 19.47
N ALA A 266 -1.50 15.44 20.41
CA ALA A 266 -1.02 15.74 21.76
C ALA A 266 0.44 15.30 21.85
N GLY A 267 1.21 15.88 22.78
CA GLY A 267 2.54 15.37 23.09
C GLY A 267 2.49 13.92 23.58
N ASP A 268 3.66 13.31 23.76
CA ASP A 268 3.83 12.01 24.44
C ASP A 268 3.17 10.78 23.77
N GLY A 269 3.04 10.78 22.45
CA GLY A 269 2.54 9.60 21.71
C GLY A 269 1.02 9.44 21.73
N PHE A 270 0.26 10.52 21.98
CA PHE A 270 -1.20 10.55 21.97
C PHE A 270 -1.74 11.56 20.95
N PHE A 271 -2.99 11.37 20.57
CA PHE A 271 -3.82 12.39 19.94
C PHE A 271 -5.18 12.49 20.65
N HIS A 272 -5.84 13.61 20.50
CA HIS A 272 -7.15 13.86 21.10
C HIS A 272 -8.20 14.03 20.00
N LEU A 273 -9.31 13.31 20.14
CA LEU A 273 -10.55 13.60 19.45
C LEU A 273 -11.52 14.24 20.43
N CYS A 274 -11.99 15.44 20.12
CA CYS A 274 -13.05 16.12 20.88
C CYS A 274 -14.25 16.33 19.98
N VAL A 275 -15.44 16.00 20.49
CA VAL A 275 -16.72 16.36 19.87
C VAL A 275 -17.52 17.13 20.91
N GLU A 276 -17.95 18.35 20.52
CA GLU A 276 -18.65 19.25 21.41
C GLU A 276 -19.81 19.97 20.74
N ASP A 277 -20.83 20.24 21.53
CA ASP A 277 -21.99 21.06 21.18
C ASP A 277 -22.30 22.07 22.29
N ASP A 278 -23.05 23.12 21.97
CA ASP A 278 -23.49 24.16 22.92
C ASP A 278 -24.99 24.03 23.25
N GLY A 279 -25.51 22.81 23.21
CA GLY A 279 -26.92 22.51 23.40
C GLY A 279 -27.36 22.48 24.88
N VAL A 280 -28.42 21.70 25.12
CA VAL A 280 -29.03 21.61 26.47
C VAL A 280 -28.18 20.85 27.49
N GLY A 281 -27.07 20.25 27.09
CA GLY A 281 -26.20 19.46 27.97
C GLY A 281 -26.80 18.09 28.34
N MET A 282 -26.08 17.38 29.22
CA MET A 282 -26.57 16.10 29.76
C MET A 282 -27.63 16.34 30.86
N PRO A 283 -28.68 15.47 30.88
CA PRO A 283 -29.66 15.53 31.95
C PRO A 283 -29.01 15.37 33.35
N LYS A 284 -29.36 16.25 34.30
CA LYS A 284 -28.80 16.23 35.66
C LYS A 284 -29.16 15.00 36.47
N ASP A 285 -30.21 14.28 36.07
CA ASP A 285 -30.69 13.03 36.68
C ASP A 285 -29.97 11.78 36.22
N GLY A 286 -28.96 11.92 35.32
CA GLY A 286 -28.18 10.82 34.78
C GLY A 286 -28.96 9.90 33.84
N ARG A 287 -30.20 10.23 33.52
CA ARG A 287 -30.99 9.45 32.56
C ARG A 287 -30.49 9.66 31.14
N ILE A 288 -29.99 8.59 30.52
CA ILE A 288 -29.58 8.60 29.12
C ILE A 288 -30.85 8.71 28.27
N GLN A 289 -30.96 9.78 27.47
CA GLN A 289 -32.03 9.87 26.47
C GLN A 289 -31.79 8.85 25.35
N GLY A 290 -32.80 8.04 25.02
CA GLY A 290 -32.72 7.00 24.02
C GLY A 290 -32.39 5.61 24.61
N THR A 291 -31.98 4.67 23.74
CA THR A 291 -31.74 3.24 24.11
C THR A 291 -30.46 3.00 24.92
N GLY A 292 -29.60 4.01 25.07
CA GLY A 292 -28.28 3.88 25.69
C GLY A 292 -27.26 3.03 24.88
N LEU A 293 -27.69 2.51 23.74
CA LEU A 293 -26.85 1.63 22.91
C LEU A 293 -25.67 2.38 22.26
N GLY A 294 -25.87 3.65 21.87
CA GLY A 294 -24.80 4.51 21.31
C GLY A 294 -23.65 4.71 22.28
N THR A 295 -23.95 4.99 23.54
CA THR A 295 -22.93 5.13 24.58
C THR A 295 -22.14 3.84 24.79
N LYS A 296 -22.82 2.67 24.74
CA LYS A 296 -22.14 1.36 24.81
C LYS A 296 -21.24 1.12 23.60
N LEU A 297 -21.69 1.48 22.39
CA LEU A 297 -20.90 1.38 21.17
C LEU A 297 -19.66 2.29 21.22
N VAL A 298 -19.82 3.54 21.60
CA VAL A 298 -18.70 4.49 21.80
C VAL A 298 -17.67 3.92 22.78
N ARG A 299 -18.12 3.36 23.92
CA ARG A 299 -17.22 2.74 24.90
C ARG A 299 -16.50 1.51 24.33
N ALA A 300 -17.19 0.64 23.58
CA ALA A 300 -16.60 -0.53 22.94
C ALA A 300 -15.52 -0.13 21.91
N MET A 301 -15.83 0.85 21.06
CA MET A 301 -14.86 1.35 20.06
C MET A 301 -13.68 2.09 20.72
N ALA A 302 -13.92 2.85 21.78
CA ALA A 302 -12.84 3.49 22.54
C ALA A 302 -11.93 2.45 23.22
N SER A 303 -12.51 1.36 23.75
CA SER A 303 -11.73 0.26 24.31
C SER A 303 -10.85 -0.41 23.25
N SER A 304 -11.36 -0.64 22.05
CA SER A 304 -10.55 -1.20 20.93
C SER A 304 -9.39 -0.26 20.52
N LEU A 305 -9.58 1.05 20.67
CA LEU A 305 -8.55 2.06 20.45
C LEU A 305 -7.60 2.24 21.65
N GLN A 306 -7.85 1.58 22.77
CA GLN A 306 -7.16 1.79 24.04
C GLN A 306 -7.29 3.25 24.53
N ALA A 307 -8.37 3.92 24.14
CA ALA A 307 -8.62 5.33 24.43
C ALA A 307 -9.27 5.54 25.78
N LYS A 308 -8.92 6.66 26.42
CA LYS A 308 -9.62 7.17 27.59
C LYS A 308 -10.67 8.17 27.16
N ILE A 309 -11.92 7.99 27.64
CA ILE A 309 -13.03 8.91 27.40
C ILE A 309 -13.20 9.80 28.62
N ALA A 310 -13.30 11.11 28.40
CA ALA A 310 -13.63 12.09 29.41
C ALA A 310 -14.82 12.96 28.94
N PHE A 311 -15.72 13.26 29.86
CA PHE A 311 -16.81 14.21 29.67
C PHE A 311 -16.51 15.46 30.51
N ASP A 312 -16.67 16.64 29.91
CA ASP A 312 -16.47 17.90 30.59
C ASP A 312 -17.79 18.34 31.29
N PRO A 313 -17.89 18.29 32.62
CA PRO A 313 -19.12 18.64 33.31
C PRO A 313 -19.37 20.15 33.39
N GLU A 314 -18.36 20.98 33.12
CA GLU A 314 -18.45 22.44 33.18
C GLU A 314 -18.86 23.06 31.83
N HIS A 315 -18.84 22.27 30.76
CA HIS A 315 -19.26 22.73 29.45
C HIS A 315 -20.79 22.94 29.40
N SER A 316 -21.23 24.01 28.77
CA SER A 316 -22.65 24.38 28.68
C SER A 316 -23.53 23.37 27.97
N GLY A 317 -22.97 22.68 26.93
CA GLY A 317 -23.58 21.58 26.23
C GLY A 317 -22.92 20.24 26.59
N VAL A 318 -22.65 19.41 25.60
CA VAL A 318 -21.91 18.17 25.79
C VAL A 318 -20.53 18.32 25.14
N ARG A 319 -19.46 18.05 25.90
CA ARG A 319 -18.11 17.94 25.39
C ARG A 319 -17.54 16.56 25.76
N THR A 320 -17.24 15.77 24.74
CA THR A 320 -16.64 14.43 24.90
C THR A 320 -15.24 14.45 24.30
N THR A 321 -14.24 14.10 25.10
CA THR A 321 -12.84 14.03 24.67
C THR A 321 -12.32 12.61 24.79
N LEU A 322 -11.72 12.10 23.73
CA LEU A 322 -11.00 10.83 23.72
C LEU A 322 -9.51 11.12 23.61
N SER A 323 -8.72 10.54 24.52
CA SER A 323 -7.26 10.50 24.44
C SER A 323 -6.85 9.13 23.92
N VAL A 324 -6.27 9.09 22.71
CA VAL A 324 -5.97 7.88 21.96
C VAL A 324 -4.47 7.75 21.78
N PRO A 325 -3.82 6.63 22.17
CA PRO A 325 -2.41 6.40 21.88
C PRO A 325 -2.21 6.17 20.37
N TYR A 326 -1.01 6.50 19.85
CA TYR A 326 -0.66 6.24 18.44
C TYR A 326 -0.51 4.76 18.14
#